data_96aa3248f0864288718a3a77cc9c46ca
#
_entry.id   96aa3248f0864288718a3a77cc9c46ca
#
_cell.length_a   1.000
_cell.length_b   1.000
_cell.length_c   1.000
_cell.angle_alpha   90.00
_cell.angle_beta   90.00
_cell.angle_gamma   90.00
#
_symmetry.space_group_name_H-M   'P 1'
#
loop_
_entity.id
_entity.type
_entity.pdbx_description
1 polymer ?
#
loop_
_entity_poly.entity_id
_entity_poly.type
_entity_poly.pdbx_seq_one_letter_code
_entity_poly.pdbx_strand_id
1 'polypeptide(L)'
;MTHALITPEQLTTMGDVVIIDTRAPEAYAAGHIPGAVNLHEIFTFLATSDPDGIVQMTETFASAFGAAGLSGKETAVIYEGSMNTGFGQSCRGYFLLDFLGYPKKAVLDGGIEAWVAAGLPLNRETVAPEPVAFPVDPAGAHVLLTRDDMLAALDTGDAAILDVRDVDEWIAESSSPYGKDFCPRKGRIPTARWIEWYRLMKPTGDGPRLKSPDEVLAELATVGITPDMPVYLYCFKGARASNSYLALKQAGVADVRIYFGSWNEWSRDPSLPIEEGRPFAS
;
A
#
# COMPACT_ATOMS: atom_id res chain seq x y z
N MET A 1 -10.19 4.12 -19.34
CA MET A 1 -9.84 4.15 -17.90
C MET A 1 -8.95 2.94 -17.64
N THR A 2 -7.74 3.15 -17.18
CA THR A 2 -6.87 2.04 -16.75
C THR A 2 -7.49 1.44 -15.47
N HIS A 3 -7.80 0.16 -15.49
CA HIS A 3 -8.24 -0.54 -14.29
C HIS A 3 -7.06 -0.59 -13.30
N ALA A 4 -7.30 -0.28 -12.04
CA ALA A 4 -6.25 -0.32 -11.02
C ALA A 4 -5.78 -1.76 -10.70
N LEU A 5 -6.61 -2.76 -10.97
CA LEU A 5 -6.27 -4.19 -10.98
C LEU A 5 -6.38 -4.73 -12.39
N ILE A 6 -5.40 -5.54 -12.80
CA ILE A 6 -5.40 -6.25 -14.08
C ILE A 6 -5.12 -7.73 -13.88
N THR A 7 -5.65 -8.57 -14.76
CA THR A 7 -5.39 -10.03 -14.73
C THR A 7 -4.08 -10.38 -15.45
N PRO A 8 -3.52 -11.57 -15.23
CA PRO A 8 -2.38 -12.07 -16.00
C PRO A 8 -2.59 -12.01 -17.52
N GLU A 9 -3.78 -12.40 -17.99
CA GLU A 9 -4.11 -12.40 -19.43
C GLU A 9 -4.15 -10.97 -19.99
N GLN A 10 -4.68 -10.02 -19.22
CA GLN A 10 -4.67 -8.62 -19.63
C GLN A 10 -3.24 -8.11 -19.78
N LEU A 11 -2.35 -8.43 -18.82
CA LEU A 11 -0.95 -8.03 -18.88
C LEU A 11 -0.26 -8.55 -20.16
N THR A 12 -0.53 -9.79 -20.60
CA THR A 12 0.10 -10.36 -21.82
C THR A 12 -0.27 -9.61 -23.10
N THR A 13 -1.36 -8.84 -23.08
CA THR A 13 -1.87 -8.09 -24.26
C THR A 13 -1.58 -6.60 -24.21
N MET A 14 -1.02 -6.11 -23.11
CA MET A 14 -0.66 -4.69 -22.95
C MET A 14 0.60 -4.36 -23.74
N GLY A 15 0.60 -3.21 -24.39
CA GLY A 15 1.81 -2.59 -24.95
C GLY A 15 2.32 -1.48 -24.01
N ASP A 16 3.56 -1.07 -24.19
CA ASP A 16 4.22 0.02 -23.43
C ASP A 16 4.05 -0.13 -21.92
N VAL A 17 4.49 -1.26 -21.38
CA VAL A 17 4.44 -1.56 -19.94
C VAL A 17 5.84 -1.62 -19.33
N VAL A 18 5.96 -1.16 -18.10
CA VAL A 18 7.08 -1.48 -17.20
C VAL A 18 6.53 -2.34 -16.08
N ILE A 19 7.05 -3.56 -15.97
CA ILE A 19 6.61 -4.53 -14.97
C ILE A 19 7.56 -4.46 -13.77
N ILE A 20 7.02 -4.27 -12.57
CA ILE A 20 7.80 -4.10 -11.35
C ILE A 20 7.50 -5.25 -10.38
N ASP A 21 8.54 -6.01 -10.04
CA ASP A 21 8.53 -7.05 -9.02
C ASP A 21 8.98 -6.47 -7.67
N THR A 22 8.11 -6.52 -6.67
CA THR A 22 8.41 -6.01 -5.33
C THR A 22 8.96 -7.07 -4.37
N ARG A 23 9.04 -8.33 -4.79
CA ARG A 23 9.53 -9.43 -3.96
C ARG A 23 11.02 -9.29 -3.65
N ALA A 24 11.45 -10.04 -2.63
CA ALA A 24 12.88 -10.11 -2.28
C ALA A 24 13.75 -10.52 -3.50
N PRO A 25 14.97 -9.99 -3.61
CA PRO A 25 15.86 -10.26 -4.75
C PRO A 25 16.08 -11.75 -5.05
N GLU A 26 16.10 -12.58 -4.01
CA GLU A 26 16.26 -14.03 -4.15
C GLU A 26 15.04 -14.69 -4.80
N ALA A 27 13.83 -14.20 -4.46
CA ALA A 27 12.59 -14.67 -5.06
C ALA A 27 12.47 -14.22 -6.53
N TYR A 28 12.90 -12.99 -6.83
CA TYR A 28 12.99 -12.50 -8.21
C TYR A 28 13.98 -13.34 -9.03
N ALA A 29 15.19 -13.59 -8.52
CA ALA A 29 16.22 -14.39 -9.22
C ALA A 29 15.79 -15.84 -9.43
N ALA A 30 15.00 -16.42 -8.53
CA ALA A 30 14.45 -17.77 -8.69
C ALA A 30 13.46 -17.90 -9.86
N GLY A 31 12.77 -16.78 -10.21
CA GLY A 31 11.86 -16.70 -11.35
C GLY A 31 10.92 -15.50 -11.22
N HIS A 32 10.76 -14.77 -12.31
CA HIS A 32 9.93 -13.56 -12.38
C HIS A 32 9.17 -13.49 -13.71
N ILE A 33 8.20 -12.60 -13.80
CA ILE A 33 7.46 -12.32 -15.04
C ILE A 33 8.43 -11.76 -16.08
N PRO A 34 8.44 -12.27 -17.33
CA PRO A 34 9.36 -11.80 -18.35
C PRO A 34 9.35 -10.28 -18.51
N GLY A 35 10.53 -9.66 -18.51
CA GLY A 35 10.70 -8.21 -18.61
C GLY A 35 10.53 -7.43 -17.31
N ALA A 36 10.23 -8.09 -16.19
CA ALA A 36 10.08 -7.40 -14.91
C ALA A 36 11.41 -6.90 -14.33
N VAL A 37 11.37 -5.74 -13.69
CA VAL A 37 12.45 -5.12 -12.92
C VAL A 37 12.18 -5.31 -11.43
N ASN A 38 13.19 -5.68 -10.64
CA ASN A 38 13.02 -5.85 -9.19
C ASN A 38 13.23 -4.53 -8.45
N LEU A 39 12.20 -4.11 -7.71
CA LEU A 39 12.24 -2.93 -6.82
C LEU A 39 11.75 -3.31 -5.42
N HIS A 40 12.53 -4.11 -4.70
CA HIS A 40 12.19 -4.54 -3.34
C HIS A 40 12.18 -3.38 -2.32
N GLU A 41 12.84 -2.29 -2.62
CA GLU A 41 12.89 -1.07 -1.80
C GLU A 41 11.51 -0.44 -1.58
N ILE A 42 10.57 -0.64 -2.50
CA ILE A 42 9.16 -0.31 -2.32
C ILE A 42 8.63 -0.84 -0.98
N PHE A 43 9.04 -2.04 -0.56
CA PHE A 43 8.59 -2.64 0.69
C PHE A 43 9.43 -2.26 1.90
N THR A 44 10.74 -2.12 1.74
CA THR A 44 11.68 -1.98 2.88
C THR A 44 11.83 -0.54 3.38
N PHE A 45 11.56 0.46 2.55
CA PHE A 45 11.69 1.87 2.92
C PHE A 45 10.80 2.24 4.12
N LEU A 46 11.39 2.94 5.10
CA LEU A 46 10.67 3.50 6.25
C LEU A 46 10.53 5.00 6.06
N ALA A 47 9.31 5.45 5.84
CA ALA A 47 9.00 6.86 5.64
C ALA A 47 8.76 7.57 6.97
N THR A 48 9.08 8.87 7.01
CA THR A 48 8.55 9.84 7.95
C THR A 48 7.72 10.88 7.19
N SER A 49 6.83 11.58 7.89
CA SER A 49 5.91 12.55 7.31
C SER A 49 6.30 14.00 7.54
N ASP A 50 7.50 14.22 8.11
CA ASP A 50 8.10 15.56 8.18
C ASP A 50 8.58 16.02 6.78
N PRO A 51 8.83 17.32 6.57
CA PRO A 51 9.22 17.85 5.25
C PRO A 51 10.43 17.15 4.64
N ASP A 52 11.46 16.85 5.44
CA ASP A 52 12.68 16.20 4.96
C ASP A 52 12.42 14.74 4.56
N GLY A 53 11.60 14.03 5.34
CA GLY A 53 11.18 12.66 5.03
C GLY A 53 10.34 12.54 3.76
N ILE A 54 9.46 13.53 3.50
CA ILE A 54 8.69 13.59 2.26
C ILE A 54 9.60 13.85 1.06
N VAL A 55 10.57 14.76 1.19
CA VAL A 55 11.57 15.02 0.14
C VAL A 55 12.37 13.75 -0.13
N GLN A 56 12.91 13.11 0.91
CA GLN A 56 13.68 11.87 0.78
C GLN A 56 12.87 10.76 0.08
N MET A 57 11.62 10.57 0.47
CA MET A 57 10.74 9.56 -0.15
C MET A 57 10.50 9.89 -1.63
N THR A 58 10.24 11.15 -1.95
CA THR A 58 10.03 11.62 -3.33
C THR A 58 11.25 11.35 -4.20
N GLU A 59 12.45 11.76 -3.75
CA GLU A 59 13.70 11.57 -4.49
C GLU A 59 14.05 10.09 -4.66
N THR A 60 13.93 9.31 -3.58
CA THR A 60 14.20 7.86 -3.61
C THR A 60 13.36 7.16 -4.66
N PHE A 61 12.04 7.37 -4.63
CA PHE A 61 11.14 6.63 -5.53
C PHE A 61 11.08 7.22 -6.93
N ALA A 62 11.24 8.54 -7.12
CA ALA A 62 11.41 9.12 -8.45
C ALA A 62 12.68 8.56 -9.14
N SER A 63 13.78 8.44 -8.40
CA SER A 63 15.01 7.83 -8.91
C SER A 63 14.82 6.35 -9.24
N ALA A 64 14.23 5.56 -8.33
CA ALA A 64 14.01 4.13 -8.51
C ALA A 64 13.09 3.81 -9.69
N PHE A 65 11.97 4.53 -9.81
CA PHE A 65 11.04 4.36 -10.92
C PHE A 65 11.61 4.86 -12.24
N GLY A 66 12.42 5.93 -12.24
CA GLY A 66 13.17 6.37 -13.41
C GLY A 66 14.19 5.36 -13.88
N ALA A 67 14.93 4.75 -12.95
CA ALA A 67 15.85 3.64 -13.24
C ALA A 67 15.13 2.40 -13.77
N ALA A 68 13.88 2.18 -13.39
CA ALA A 68 13.04 1.10 -13.93
C ALA A 68 12.45 1.43 -15.32
N GLY A 69 12.68 2.63 -15.87
CA GLY A 69 12.23 3.02 -17.21
C GLY A 69 10.88 3.73 -17.28
N LEU A 70 10.34 4.22 -16.15
CA LEU A 70 9.06 4.94 -16.15
C LEU A 70 9.25 6.42 -16.54
N SER A 71 8.93 6.75 -17.79
CA SER A 71 9.06 8.10 -18.38
C SER A 71 7.75 8.91 -18.39
N GLY A 72 6.64 8.33 -17.94
CA GLY A 72 5.29 8.91 -18.05
C GLY A 72 4.47 8.38 -19.23
N LYS A 73 5.09 7.61 -20.12
CA LYS A 73 4.43 7.05 -21.31
C LYS A 73 3.90 5.64 -21.05
N GLU A 74 4.66 4.86 -20.32
CA GLU A 74 4.43 3.45 -20.04
C GLU A 74 3.33 3.28 -18.98
N THR A 75 2.68 2.12 -18.97
CA THR A 75 1.86 1.71 -17.81
C THR A 75 2.76 0.97 -16.83
N ALA A 76 2.86 1.45 -15.59
CA ALA A 76 3.51 0.73 -14.52
C ALA A 76 2.61 -0.40 -14.02
N VAL A 77 3.06 -1.65 -14.14
CA VAL A 77 2.34 -2.81 -13.60
C VAL A 77 3.16 -3.41 -12.47
N ILE A 78 2.61 -3.40 -11.27
CA ILE A 78 3.34 -3.79 -10.07
C ILE A 78 2.77 -5.11 -9.56
N TYR A 79 3.66 -6.02 -9.15
CA TYR A 79 3.24 -7.28 -8.56
C TYR A 79 4.09 -7.70 -7.36
N GLU A 80 3.53 -8.60 -6.57
CA GLU A 80 4.15 -9.26 -5.42
C GLU A 80 3.97 -10.79 -5.51
N GLY A 81 4.24 -11.53 -4.45
CA GLY A 81 3.99 -12.97 -4.41
C GLY A 81 2.52 -13.29 -4.62
N SER A 82 1.74 -13.00 -3.61
CA SER A 82 0.29 -12.90 -3.65
C SER A 82 -0.16 -11.79 -2.70
N MET A 83 -1.39 -11.30 -2.84
CA MET A 83 -1.82 -10.08 -2.14
C MET A 83 -1.78 -10.17 -0.61
N ASN A 84 -1.78 -11.37 -0.02
CA ASN A 84 -1.69 -11.55 1.42
C ASN A 84 -0.30 -11.95 1.92
N THR A 85 0.52 -12.64 1.13
CA THR A 85 1.87 -13.06 1.54
C THR A 85 2.90 -11.95 1.39
N GLY A 86 2.66 -11.02 0.48
CA GLY A 86 3.50 -9.84 0.26
C GLY A 86 3.12 -8.64 1.14
N PHE A 87 2.12 -8.77 2.01
CA PHE A 87 1.64 -7.68 2.89
C PHE A 87 1.28 -6.39 2.15
N GLY A 88 0.80 -6.48 0.91
CA GLY A 88 0.41 -5.34 0.10
C GLY A 88 1.58 -4.56 -0.52
N GLN A 89 2.71 -5.22 -0.79
CA GLN A 89 3.88 -4.60 -1.42
C GLN A 89 3.55 -3.97 -2.78
N SER A 90 2.81 -4.69 -3.63
CA SER A 90 2.39 -4.19 -4.93
C SER A 90 1.45 -2.98 -4.81
N CYS A 91 0.51 -3.03 -3.87
CA CYS A 91 -0.36 -1.90 -3.56
C CYS A 91 0.43 -0.70 -3.03
N ARG A 92 1.52 -0.95 -2.27
CA ARG A 92 2.41 0.11 -1.80
C ARG A 92 3.11 0.81 -2.95
N GLY A 93 3.58 0.06 -3.95
CA GLY A 93 4.12 0.63 -5.18
C GLY A 93 3.07 1.45 -5.94
N TYR A 94 1.83 0.96 -6.01
CA TYR A 94 0.72 1.70 -6.61
C TYR A 94 0.47 3.03 -5.89
N PHE A 95 0.45 3.03 -4.53
CA PHE A 95 0.29 4.24 -3.74
C PHE A 95 1.44 5.23 -3.95
N LEU A 96 2.69 4.77 -3.98
CA LEU A 96 3.85 5.62 -4.25
C LEU A 96 3.77 6.28 -5.62
N LEU A 97 3.30 5.56 -6.65
CA LEU A 97 3.05 6.14 -7.97
C LEU A 97 1.86 7.13 -7.96
N ASP A 98 0.84 6.91 -7.11
CA ASP A 98 -0.25 7.86 -6.92
C ASP A 98 0.26 9.15 -6.27
N PHE A 99 1.04 8.99 -5.20
CA PHE A 99 1.70 10.10 -4.49
C PHE A 99 2.62 10.93 -5.39
N LEU A 100 3.37 10.28 -6.28
CA LEU A 100 4.24 10.96 -7.25
C LEU A 100 3.49 11.48 -8.49
N GLY A 101 2.18 11.29 -8.57
CA GLY A 101 1.34 11.77 -9.67
C GLY A 101 1.50 10.99 -10.97
N TYR A 102 2.02 9.75 -10.95
CA TYR A 102 2.20 8.96 -12.16
C TYR A 102 0.85 8.52 -12.75
N PRO A 103 0.56 8.81 -14.04
CA PRO A 103 -0.81 8.72 -14.55
C PRO A 103 -1.30 7.31 -14.86
N LYS A 104 -0.40 6.40 -15.30
CA LYS A 104 -0.75 5.07 -15.79
C LYS A 104 -0.15 3.99 -14.91
N LYS A 105 -0.95 3.40 -14.04
CA LYS A 105 -0.50 2.38 -13.10
C LYS A 105 -1.56 1.34 -12.83
N ALA A 106 -1.14 0.11 -12.56
CA ALA A 106 -1.99 -1.00 -12.16
C ALA A 106 -1.23 -1.97 -11.25
N VAL A 107 -1.97 -2.77 -10.50
CA VAL A 107 -1.48 -3.92 -9.75
C VAL A 107 -1.92 -5.19 -10.46
N LEU A 108 -1.02 -6.16 -10.58
CA LEU A 108 -1.36 -7.49 -11.08
C LEU A 108 -2.15 -8.24 -10.02
N ASP A 109 -3.42 -8.48 -10.30
CA ASP A 109 -4.32 -9.14 -9.36
C ASP A 109 -3.88 -10.58 -9.08
N GLY A 110 -3.60 -10.87 -7.81
CA GLY A 110 -3.07 -12.13 -7.32
C GLY A 110 -1.58 -12.36 -7.54
N GLY A 111 -0.86 -11.37 -8.05
CA GLY A 111 0.59 -11.39 -8.14
C GLY A 111 1.15 -12.50 -9.03
N ILE A 112 2.39 -12.94 -8.72
CA ILE A 112 3.05 -13.98 -9.50
C ILE A 112 2.37 -15.35 -9.36
N GLU A 113 1.69 -15.61 -8.24
CA GLU A 113 0.95 -16.87 -8.06
C GLU A 113 -0.17 -16.99 -9.09
N ALA A 114 -0.91 -15.90 -9.35
CA ALA A 114 -1.93 -15.88 -10.40
C ALA A 114 -1.33 -16.02 -11.81
N TRP A 115 -0.18 -15.40 -12.05
CA TRP A 115 0.55 -15.54 -13.32
C TRP A 115 0.92 -17.00 -13.59
N VAL A 116 1.44 -17.67 -12.58
CA VAL A 116 1.80 -19.11 -12.66
C VAL A 116 0.57 -19.99 -12.81
N ALA A 117 -0.50 -19.71 -12.05
CA ALA A 117 -1.77 -20.44 -12.14
C ALA A 117 -2.42 -20.33 -13.53
N ALA A 118 -2.22 -19.19 -14.22
CA ALA A 118 -2.64 -19.00 -15.62
C ALA A 118 -1.75 -19.77 -16.65
N GLY A 119 -0.75 -20.53 -16.18
CA GLY A 119 0.15 -21.29 -17.05
C GLY A 119 1.15 -20.45 -17.83
N LEU A 120 1.38 -19.19 -17.41
CA LEU A 120 2.25 -18.26 -18.12
C LEU A 120 3.73 -18.45 -17.72
N PRO A 121 4.69 -18.16 -18.63
CA PRO A 121 6.09 -18.47 -18.40
C PRO A 121 6.74 -17.54 -17.39
N LEU A 122 7.76 -18.07 -16.68
CA LEU A 122 8.69 -17.27 -15.88
C LEU A 122 10.03 -17.14 -16.60
N ASN A 123 10.75 -16.06 -16.30
CA ASN A 123 12.12 -15.82 -16.73
C ASN A 123 13.06 -15.69 -15.51
N ARG A 124 14.37 -15.78 -15.75
CA ARG A 124 15.45 -15.54 -14.77
C ARG A 124 16.47 -14.53 -15.27
N GLU A 125 16.28 -14.01 -16.48
CA GLU A 125 17.19 -13.04 -17.07
C GLU A 125 16.91 -11.66 -16.46
N THR A 126 17.89 -11.08 -15.79
CA THR A 126 17.79 -9.75 -15.21
C THR A 126 17.61 -8.70 -16.30
N VAL A 127 16.61 -7.85 -16.17
CA VAL A 127 16.38 -6.72 -17.04
C VAL A 127 17.01 -5.47 -16.41
N ALA A 128 17.76 -4.74 -17.20
CA ALA A 128 18.34 -3.44 -16.85
C ALA A 128 17.88 -2.41 -17.88
N PRO A 129 16.75 -1.72 -17.64
CA PRO A 129 16.27 -0.69 -18.53
C PRO A 129 17.24 0.50 -18.61
N GLU A 130 17.20 1.25 -19.71
CA GLU A 130 17.88 2.54 -19.78
C GLU A 130 17.19 3.50 -18.80
N PRO A 131 17.92 4.13 -17.86
CA PRO A 131 17.36 5.08 -16.93
C PRO A 131 16.77 6.30 -17.63
N VAL A 132 15.61 6.74 -17.16
CA VAL A 132 14.91 7.92 -17.66
C VAL A 132 14.57 8.88 -16.53
N ALA A 133 14.28 10.14 -16.87
CA ALA A 133 13.76 11.09 -15.91
C ALA A 133 12.30 10.73 -15.58
N PHE A 134 12.05 10.40 -14.32
CA PHE A 134 10.69 10.13 -13.83
C PHE A 134 9.90 11.46 -13.71
N PRO A 135 8.68 11.55 -14.27
CA PRO A 135 7.88 12.77 -14.20
C PRO A 135 7.14 12.84 -12.85
N VAL A 136 7.66 13.60 -11.90
CA VAL A 136 6.96 13.89 -10.64
C VAL A 136 5.91 14.98 -10.89
N ASP A 137 4.66 14.68 -10.55
CA ASP A 137 3.58 15.66 -10.50
C ASP A 137 3.19 15.91 -9.03
N PRO A 138 3.48 17.11 -8.47
CA PRO A 138 3.16 17.41 -7.08
C PRO A 138 1.68 17.37 -6.74
N ALA A 139 0.80 17.40 -7.74
CA ALA A 139 -0.64 17.22 -7.52
C ALA A 139 -0.98 15.85 -6.90
N GLY A 140 -0.13 14.83 -7.10
CA GLY A 140 -0.30 13.52 -6.50
C GLY A 140 -0.14 13.51 -4.97
N ALA A 141 0.56 14.49 -4.39
CA ALA A 141 0.84 14.53 -2.96
C ALA A 141 -0.40 14.60 -2.06
N HIS A 142 -1.57 14.96 -2.60
CA HIS A 142 -2.83 15.04 -1.85
C HIS A 142 -3.28 13.73 -1.20
N VAL A 143 -2.78 12.58 -1.66
CA VAL A 143 -3.13 11.26 -1.09
C VAL A 143 -2.32 10.92 0.17
N LEU A 144 -1.24 11.65 0.42
CA LEU A 144 -0.38 11.49 1.58
C LEU A 144 -0.88 12.35 2.74
N LEU A 145 -0.88 11.79 3.94
CA LEU A 145 -1.11 12.52 5.19
C LEU A 145 0.19 12.63 5.98
N THR A 146 0.39 13.81 6.54
CA THR A 146 1.42 14.07 7.53
C THR A 146 0.92 13.74 8.94
N ARG A 147 1.83 13.70 9.89
CA ARG A 147 1.48 13.63 11.33
C ARG A 147 0.56 14.78 11.74
N ASP A 148 0.81 15.98 11.23
CA ASP A 148 0.03 17.17 11.57
C ASP A 148 -1.39 17.10 10.98
N ASP A 149 -1.56 16.51 9.78
CA ASP A 149 -2.90 16.23 9.22
C ASP A 149 -3.68 15.23 10.10
N MET A 150 -3.01 14.22 10.65
CA MET A 150 -3.64 13.27 11.56
C MET A 150 -4.05 13.93 12.88
N LEU A 151 -3.23 14.82 13.44
CA LEU A 151 -3.58 15.60 14.63
C LEU A 151 -4.77 16.51 14.35
N ALA A 152 -4.80 17.21 13.21
CA ALA A 152 -5.93 18.04 12.80
C ALA A 152 -7.22 17.20 12.66
N ALA A 153 -7.15 16.00 12.11
CA ALA A 153 -8.29 15.10 11.99
C ALA A 153 -8.84 14.64 13.36
N LEU A 154 -7.94 14.44 14.35
CA LEU A 154 -8.35 14.14 15.74
C LEU A 154 -9.13 15.30 16.38
N ASP A 155 -8.71 16.54 16.12
CA ASP A 155 -9.34 17.75 16.68
C ASP A 155 -10.69 18.06 16.02
N THR A 156 -10.80 17.88 14.70
CA THR A 156 -12.02 18.22 13.94
C THR A 156 -13.04 17.10 13.90
N GLY A 157 -12.58 15.84 13.88
CA GLY A 157 -13.46 14.66 13.74
C GLY A 157 -14.15 14.54 12.38
N ASP A 158 -13.66 15.23 11.34
CA ASP A 158 -14.24 15.28 9.99
C ASP A 158 -13.82 14.13 9.07
N ALA A 159 -12.90 13.29 9.52
CA ALA A 159 -12.45 12.09 8.81
C ALA A 159 -12.53 10.84 9.70
N ALA A 160 -12.80 9.69 9.09
CA ALA A 160 -12.69 8.40 9.76
C ALA A 160 -11.22 7.93 9.74
N ILE A 161 -10.59 7.86 10.90
CA ILE A 161 -9.26 7.24 11.04
C ILE A 161 -9.45 5.72 11.07
N LEU A 162 -8.83 5.00 10.13
CA LEU A 162 -8.96 3.55 10.01
C LEU A 162 -7.61 2.86 10.25
N ASP A 163 -7.53 2.14 11.37
CA ASP A 163 -6.43 1.23 11.67
C ASP A 163 -6.64 -0.09 10.93
N VAL A 164 -5.66 -0.48 10.11
CA VAL A 164 -5.73 -1.73 9.34
C VAL A 164 -4.66 -2.74 9.78
N ARG A 165 -4.10 -2.56 10.99
CA ARG A 165 -3.13 -3.48 11.56
C ARG A 165 -3.77 -4.79 12.01
N ASP A 166 -2.93 -5.76 12.33
CA ASP A 166 -3.35 -7.05 12.85
C ASP A 166 -3.95 -6.90 14.26
N VAL A 167 -4.77 -7.85 14.66
CA VAL A 167 -5.56 -7.78 15.90
C VAL A 167 -4.70 -7.60 17.15
N ASP A 168 -3.52 -8.23 17.23
CA ASP A 168 -2.62 -8.12 18.38
C ASP A 168 -2.00 -6.72 18.53
N GLU A 169 -1.78 -6.01 17.42
CA GLU A 169 -1.38 -4.60 17.41
C GLU A 169 -2.54 -3.69 17.86
N TRP A 170 -3.76 -3.96 17.35
CA TRP A 170 -4.96 -3.20 17.70
C TRP A 170 -5.32 -3.29 19.19
N ILE A 171 -5.23 -4.49 19.79
CA ILE A 171 -5.53 -4.69 21.20
C ILE A 171 -4.34 -4.39 22.13
N ALA A 172 -3.26 -3.81 21.60
CA ALA A 172 -2.05 -3.41 22.33
C ALA A 172 -1.25 -4.58 22.98
N GLU A 173 -1.40 -5.80 22.46
CA GLU A 173 -0.54 -6.92 22.86
C GLU A 173 0.80 -6.90 22.13
N SER A 174 0.84 -6.37 20.88
CA SER A 174 2.04 -6.13 20.11
C SER A 174 2.17 -4.65 19.76
N SER A 175 3.40 -4.18 19.51
CA SER A 175 3.65 -2.85 18.97
C SER A 175 3.89 -2.87 17.45
N SER A 176 4.14 -4.04 16.87
CA SER A 176 4.45 -4.17 15.44
C SER A 176 4.43 -5.62 14.98
N PRO A 177 4.34 -5.86 13.64
CA PRO A 177 4.43 -7.20 13.07
C PRO A 177 5.87 -7.77 13.08
N TYR A 178 6.87 -6.99 13.46
CA TYR A 178 8.28 -7.40 13.54
C TYR A 178 8.72 -7.85 14.93
N GLY A 179 7.82 -7.83 15.89
CA GLY A 179 8.05 -8.24 17.26
C GLY A 179 7.25 -7.41 18.25
N LYS A 180 6.90 -8.02 19.39
CA LYS A 180 5.99 -7.42 20.36
C LYS A 180 6.42 -6.04 20.86
N ASP A 181 7.73 -5.80 20.93
CA ASP A 181 8.30 -4.59 21.53
C ASP A 181 9.21 -3.83 20.53
N PHE A 182 9.00 -4.05 19.22
CA PHE A 182 9.81 -3.40 18.18
C PHE A 182 9.65 -1.88 18.16
N CYS A 183 8.45 -1.38 18.41
CA CYS A 183 8.16 0.04 18.58
C CYS A 183 8.02 0.38 20.06
N PRO A 184 8.38 1.63 20.48
CA PRO A 184 8.45 2.00 21.89
C PRO A 184 7.10 2.03 22.60
N ARG A 185 5.98 2.19 21.88
CA ARG A 185 4.64 2.26 22.47
C ARG A 185 3.70 1.25 21.80
N LYS A 186 2.77 0.72 22.61
CA LYS A 186 1.66 -0.14 22.18
C LYS A 186 0.36 0.64 22.29
N GLY A 187 -0.61 0.32 21.48
CA GLY A 187 -1.89 0.99 21.44
C GLY A 187 -2.28 1.41 20.03
N ARG A 188 -3.07 2.47 19.91
CA ARG A 188 -3.63 2.94 18.65
C ARG A 188 -3.78 4.46 18.64
N ILE A 189 -3.93 5.04 17.47
CA ILE A 189 -4.30 6.44 17.33
C ILE A 189 -5.71 6.63 17.90
N PRO A 190 -5.97 7.66 18.74
CA PRO A 190 -7.28 7.87 19.34
C PRO A 190 -8.40 7.94 18.29
N THR A 191 -9.60 7.56 18.68
CA THR A 191 -10.80 7.54 17.82
C THR A 191 -10.74 6.61 16.61
N ALA A 192 -9.61 5.90 16.38
CA ALA A 192 -9.47 5.00 15.27
C ALA A 192 -10.55 3.90 15.28
N ARG A 193 -11.09 3.63 14.13
CA ARG A 193 -11.89 2.43 13.85
C ARG A 193 -10.97 1.36 13.33
N TRP A 194 -11.34 0.09 13.46
CA TRP A 194 -10.46 -1.01 13.08
C TRP A 194 -11.12 -1.99 12.14
N ILE A 195 -10.44 -2.24 11.02
CA ILE A 195 -10.68 -3.37 10.12
C ILE A 195 -9.32 -3.97 9.81
N GLU A 196 -9.07 -5.19 10.26
CA GLU A 196 -7.85 -5.91 9.87
C GLU A 196 -7.77 -6.03 8.34
N TRP A 197 -6.66 -5.67 7.76
CA TRP A 197 -6.49 -5.55 6.31
C TRP A 197 -6.91 -6.82 5.53
N TYR A 198 -6.76 -8.01 6.12
CA TYR A 198 -7.24 -9.28 5.54
C TYR A 198 -8.75 -9.31 5.27
N ARG A 199 -9.54 -8.58 6.03
CA ARG A 199 -11.00 -8.53 5.84
C ARG A 199 -11.40 -7.85 4.54
N LEU A 200 -10.50 -7.09 3.91
CA LEU A 200 -10.73 -6.51 2.59
C LEU A 200 -10.37 -7.47 1.44
N MET A 201 -9.93 -8.68 1.77
CA MET A 201 -9.60 -9.73 0.82
C MET A 201 -10.49 -10.95 1.04
N LYS A 202 -10.55 -11.81 0.03
CA LYS A 202 -11.22 -13.13 0.09
C LYS A 202 -10.37 -14.19 -0.57
N PRO A 203 -10.42 -15.45 -0.09
CA PRO A 203 -9.77 -16.56 -0.75
C PRO A 203 -10.47 -16.87 -2.07
N THR A 204 -9.70 -17.25 -3.09
CA THR A 204 -10.17 -17.79 -4.34
C THR A 204 -9.38 -19.07 -4.67
N GLY A 205 -9.77 -19.79 -5.74
CA GLY A 205 -9.11 -21.05 -6.10
C GLY A 205 -7.64 -20.89 -6.52
N ASP A 206 -7.26 -19.68 -6.95
CA ASP A 206 -5.93 -19.29 -7.44
C ASP A 206 -5.27 -18.20 -6.58
N GLY A 207 -5.60 -18.18 -5.30
CA GLY A 207 -5.03 -17.27 -4.29
C GLY A 207 -5.99 -16.18 -3.82
N PRO A 208 -5.58 -15.37 -2.82
CA PRO A 208 -6.41 -14.29 -2.30
C PRO A 208 -6.52 -13.13 -3.29
N ARG A 209 -7.72 -12.55 -3.33
CA ARG A 209 -8.05 -11.38 -4.15
C ARG A 209 -8.70 -10.31 -3.29
N LEU A 210 -8.67 -9.06 -3.72
CA LEU A 210 -9.50 -8.03 -3.11
C LEU A 210 -10.99 -8.41 -3.26
N LYS A 211 -11.77 -8.09 -2.25
CA LYS A 211 -13.22 -8.18 -2.29
C LYS A 211 -13.80 -7.26 -3.37
N SER A 212 -14.98 -7.58 -3.86
CA SER A 212 -15.71 -6.68 -4.76
C SER A 212 -16.03 -5.34 -4.08
N PRO A 213 -16.30 -4.27 -4.85
CA PRO A 213 -16.71 -2.98 -4.29
C PRO A 213 -17.80 -3.09 -3.22
N ASP A 214 -18.88 -3.83 -3.49
CA ASP A 214 -19.99 -4.00 -2.55
C ASP A 214 -19.58 -4.75 -1.27
N GLU A 215 -18.73 -5.76 -1.38
CA GLU A 215 -18.19 -6.48 -0.22
C GLU A 215 -17.29 -5.58 0.63
N VAL A 216 -16.47 -4.71 0.01
CA VAL A 216 -15.62 -3.73 0.71
C VAL A 216 -16.50 -2.70 1.44
N LEU A 217 -17.53 -2.16 0.78
CA LEU A 217 -18.47 -1.23 1.40
C LEU A 217 -19.21 -1.87 2.59
N ALA A 218 -19.59 -3.15 2.48
CA ALA A 218 -20.20 -3.88 3.58
C ALA A 218 -19.24 -4.02 4.78
N GLU A 219 -17.94 -4.26 4.56
CA GLU A 219 -16.94 -4.26 5.63
C GLU A 219 -16.81 -2.88 6.30
N LEU A 220 -16.75 -1.81 5.52
CA LEU A 220 -16.68 -0.44 6.04
C LEU A 220 -17.91 -0.09 6.89
N ALA A 221 -19.09 -0.52 6.46
CA ALA A 221 -20.33 -0.31 7.20
C ALA A 221 -20.32 -0.96 8.59
N THR A 222 -19.58 -2.07 8.79
CA THR A 222 -19.45 -2.74 10.10
C THR A 222 -18.82 -1.84 11.17
N VAL A 223 -18.04 -0.84 10.76
CA VAL A 223 -17.40 0.14 11.63
C VAL A 223 -17.95 1.55 11.43
N GLY A 224 -19.10 1.67 10.78
CA GLY A 224 -19.81 2.94 10.60
C GLY A 224 -19.13 3.90 9.62
N ILE A 225 -18.37 3.40 8.66
CA ILE A 225 -17.78 4.19 7.58
C ILE A 225 -18.67 4.09 6.35
N THR A 226 -19.01 5.24 5.75
CA THR A 226 -19.76 5.36 4.50
C THR A 226 -18.86 5.86 3.36
N PRO A 227 -19.20 5.61 2.09
CA PRO A 227 -18.32 5.96 0.98
C PRO A 227 -18.10 7.46 0.74
N ASP A 228 -18.93 8.31 1.30
CA ASP A 228 -18.83 9.78 1.25
C ASP A 228 -17.97 10.37 2.38
N MET A 229 -17.60 9.57 3.39
CA MET A 229 -16.70 10.02 4.46
C MET A 229 -15.26 10.00 3.99
N PRO A 230 -14.43 11.03 4.31
CA PRO A 230 -12.99 10.94 4.19
C PRO A 230 -12.45 9.82 5.09
N VAL A 231 -11.55 8.98 4.54
CA VAL A 231 -10.95 7.85 5.27
C VAL A 231 -9.44 7.99 5.30
N TYR A 232 -8.89 8.11 6.50
CA TYR A 232 -7.46 8.27 6.76
C TYR A 232 -6.89 6.95 7.29
N LEU A 233 -6.09 6.30 6.48
CA LEU A 233 -5.56 4.96 6.72
C LEU A 233 -4.20 5.01 7.40
N TYR A 234 -3.97 4.11 8.34
CA TYR A 234 -2.63 3.80 8.82
C TYR A 234 -2.46 2.31 9.14
N CYS A 235 -1.21 1.86 9.12
CA CYS A 235 -0.83 0.53 9.60
C CYS A 235 0.47 0.61 10.41
N PHE A 236 1.47 -0.24 10.14
CA PHE A 236 2.79 -0.12 10.73
C PHE A 236 3.71 0.84 9.93
N LYS A 237 3.80 0.69 8.60
CA LYS A 237 4.69 1.45 7.70
C LYS A 237 4.09 1.72 6.31
N GLY A 238 2.76 1.75 6.18
CA GLY A 238 2.06 2.07 4.95
C GLY A 238 1.76 0.88 4.01
N ALA A 239 2.34 -0.32 4.16
CA ALA A 239 2.14 -1.41 3.21
C ALA A 239 0.71 -2.00 3.27
N ARG A 240 0.26 -2.48 4.44
CA ARG A 240 -1.12 -2.96 4.65
C ARG A 240 -2.15 -1.87 4.39
N ALA A 241 -1.82 -0.62 4.77
CA ALA A 241 -2.66 0.54 4.48
C ALA A 241 -2.79 0.79 2.97
N SER A 242 -1.75 0.56 2.17
CA SER A 242 -1.82 0.68 0.71
C SER A 242 -2.70 -0.38 0.05
N ASN A 243 -2.73 -1.62 0.59
CA ASN A 243 -3.69 -2.62 0.16
C ASN A 243 -5.13 -2.15 0.41
N SER A 244 -5.41 -1.65 1.62
CA SER A 244 -6.71 -1.09 1.97
C SER A 244 -7.06 0.15 1.14
N TYR A 245 -6.08 1.02 0.88
CA TYR A 245 -6.25 2.18 0.00
C TYR A 245 -6.76 1.79 -1.38
N LEU A 246 -6.13 0.80 -2.01
CA LEU A 246 -6.55 0.31 -3.32
C LEU A 246 -7.97 -0.27 -3.27
N ALA A 247 -8.28 -1.06 -2.24
CA ALA A 247 -9.60 -1.65 -2.05
C ALA A 247 -10.69 -0.56 -1.91
N LEU A 248 -10.46 0.44 -1.05
CA LEU A 248 -11.40 1.53 -0.82
C LEU A 248 -11.59 2.41 -2.06
N LYS A 249 -10.52 2.73 -2.77
CA LYS A 249 -10.62 3.47 -4.05
C LYS A 249 -11.44 2.70 -5.09
N GLN A 250 -11.25 1.40 -5.20
CA GLN A 250 -12.04 0.57 -6.10
C GLN A 250 -13.51 0.46 -5.68
N ALA A 251 -13.78 0.52 -4.38
CA ALA A 251 -15.13 0.54 -3.84
C ALA A 251 -15.84 1.90 -4.01
N GLY A 252 -15.14 2.92 -4.52
CA GLY A 252 -15.72 4.23 -4.79
C GLY A 252 -15.77 5.16 -3.58
N VAL A 253 -14.96 4.91 -2.54
CA VAL A 253 -14.80 5.87 -1.42
C VAL A 253 -14.20 7.16 -1.98
N ALA A 254 -14.85 8.30 -1.72
CA ALA A 254 -14.57 9.55 -2.40
C ALA A 254 -13.19 10.15 -2.05
N ASP A 255 -12.80 10.09 -0.76
CA ASP A 255 -11.52 10.62 -0.26
C ASP A 255 -10.84 9.56 0.61
N VAL A 256 -9.78 8.96 0.08
CA VAL A 256 -8.96 7.97 0.79
C VAL A 256 -7.51 8.44 0.78
N ARG A 257 -6.92 8.57 1.97
CA ARG A 257 -5.53 9.01 2.12
C ARG A 257 -4.78 8.12 3.10
N ILE A 258 -3.46 8.12 3.03
CA ILE A 258 -2.61 7.32 3.93
C ILE A 258 -1.67 8.21 4.74
N TYR A 259 -1.71 8.05 6.06
CA TYR A 259 -0.62 8.44 6.94
C TYR A 259 0.51 7.41 6.78
N PHE A 260 1.45 7.70 5.89
CA PHE A 260 2.42 6.70 5.41
C PHE A 260 3.50 6.38 6.43
N GLY A 261 3.89 7.35 7.30
CA GLY A 261 4.76 7.11 8.45
C GLY A 261 4.17 6.13 9.47
N SER A 262 2.84 6.11 9.55
CA SER A 262 2.06 5.10 10.28
C SER A 262 2.47 4.95 11.75
N TRP A 263 2.19 3.78 12.35
CA TRP A 263 2.53 3.51 13.74
C TRP A 263 4.03 3.54 14.02
N ASN A 264 4.87 3.21 13.05
CA ASN A 264 6.31 3.30 13.20
C ASN A 264 6.78 4.73 13.51
N GLU A 265 6.19 5.74 12.87
CA GLU A 265 6.47 7.15 13.17
C GLU A 265 5.73 7.61 14.43
N TRP A 266 4.40 7.38 14.48
CA TRP A 266 3.54 7.85 15.57
C TRP A 266 3.97 7.36 16.95
N SER A 267 4.34 6.09 17.08
CA SER A 267 4.73 5.51 18.36
C SER A 267 6.06 6.01 18.90
N ARG A 268 6.93 6.59 18.06
CA ARG A 268 8.26 7.08 18.43
C ARG A 268 8.25 8.48 19.00
N ASP A 269 7.20 9.25 18.77
CA ASP A 269 7.03 10.58 19.33
C ASP A 269 6.17 10.50 20.61
N PRO A 270 6.78 10.67 21.80
CA PRO A 270 6.06 10.55 23.08
C PRO A 270 5.04 11.68 23.30
N SER A 271 5.08 12.76 22.52
CA SER A 271 4.11 13.85 22.61
C SER A 271 2.79 13.53 21.92
N LEU A 272 2.77 12.55 21.01
CA LEU A 272 1.55 12.22 20.28
C LEU A 272 0.59 11.38 21.15
N PRO A 273 -0.71 11.67 21.05
CA PRO A 273 -1.74 10.98 21.82
C PRO A 273 -1.89 9.53 21.37
N ILE A 274 -2.10 8.62 22.31
CA ILE A 274 -2.44 7.21 22.03
C ILE A 274 -3.53 6.73 22.97
N GLU A 275 -4.33 5.79 22.51
CA GLU A 275 -5.17 4.96 23.35
C GLU A 275 -4.41 3.66 23.66
N GLU A 276 -4.18 3.42 24.94
CA GLU A 276 -3.50 2.24 25.44
C GLU A 276 -4.48 1.12 25.81
N GLY A 277 -3.97 -0.09 25.91
CA GLY A 277 -4.74 -1.24 26.35
C GLY A 277 -5.79 -1.72 25.34
N ARG A 278 -6.67 -2.61 25.81
CA ARG A 278 -7.69 -3.22 24.95
C ARG A 278 -8.83 -2.24 24.68
N PRO A 279 -9.31 -2.12 23.43
CA PRO A 279 -10.32 -1.12 23.05
C PRO A 279 -11.69 -1.32 23.71
N PHE A 280 -11.92 -2.46 24.35
CA PHE A 280 -13.17 -2.85 25.01
C PHE A 280 -12.97 -3.15 26.52
N ALA A 281 -11.81 -2.84 27.07
CA ALA A 281 -11.59 -2.89 28.51
C ALA A 281 -12.12 -1.60 29.15
N SER A 282 -13.27 -1.70 29.82
CA SER A 282 -13.82 -0.62 30.65
C SER A 282 -13.07 -0.51 31.98
#